data_564be9f07918a123ceb4d4bc56e7ed05
#
_entry.id   564be9f07918a123ceb4d4bc56e7ed05
#
_cell.length_a   1.000
_cell.length_b   1.000
_cell.length_c   1.000
_cell.angle_alpha   90.00
_cell.angle_beta   90.00
_cell.angle_gamma   90.00
#
_symmetry.space_group_name_H-M   'P 1'
#
loop_
_entity.id
_entity.type
_entity.pdbx_description
1 polymer ?
#
loop_
_entity_poly.entity_id
_entity_poly.type
_entity_poly.pdbx_seq_one_letter_code
_entity_poly.pdbx_strand_id
1 'polypeptide(L)'
;MCDDCLIEKTHKEMLEILKAMDNKLTVDLPTVYGTEKQERWDKRFIELAKLVSTWSKDPSSKVGAVVVDDKNRIVSVGFNGFPMGVEDTEDRLNKRELKYELIVHAEANAILCSPKSVSGCRIYVYPYLPCSRCAGAIIQSGIKEVVVEDLPIPERWVENFNLAKTILGEAGVIVRQIPVKKKGI
;
A
#
# COMPACT_ATOMS: atom_id res chain seq x y z
N MET A 1 -35.28 23.00 12.51
CA MET A 1 -34.51 22.55 11.34
C MET A 1 -34.04 21.14 11.66
N CYS A 2 -34.39 20.19 10.83
CA CYS A 2 -34.20 18.75 11.11
C CYS A 2 -32.74 18.40 10.93
N ASP A 3 -32.18 17.57 11.83
CA ASP A 3 -30.77 17.13 11.80
C ASP A 3 -30.39 16.43 10.49
N ASP A 4 -31.34 15.78 9.84
CA ASP A 4 -31.17 15.13 8.54
C ASP A 4 -30.77 16.11 7.41
N CYS A 5 -31.29 17.34 7.44
CA CYS A 5 -30.96 18.38 6.46
C CYS A 5 -29.53 18.92 6.61
N LEU A 6 -28.97 18.86 7.81
CA LEU A 6 -27.60 19.28 8.09
C LEU A 6 -26.60 18.22 7.63
N ILE A 7 -26.94 16.95 7.80
CA ILE A 7 -26.14 15.80 7.39
C ILE A 7 -26.05 15.70 5.85
N GLU A 8 -27.17 15.89 5.15
CA GLU A 8 -27.18 15.90 3.68
C GLU A 8 -26.38 17.08 3.11
N LYS A 9 -26.43 18.26 3.74
CA LYS A 9 -25.68 19.43 3.29
C LYS A 9 -24.18 19.23 3.47
N THR A 10 -23.74 18.70 4.60
CA THR A 10 -22.31 18.39 4.85
C THR A 10 -21.79 17.29 3.94
N HIS A 11 -22.61 16.29 3.63
CA HIS A 11 -22.24 15.22 2.70
C HIS A 11 -22.07 15.75 1.26
N LYS A 12 -22.94 16.64 0.83
CA LYS A 12 -22.89 17.27 -0.50
C LYS A 12 -21.67 18.20 -0.64
N GLU A 13 -21.37 19.00 0.40
CA GLU A 13 -20.19 19.85 0.42
C GLU A 13 -18.89 19.04 0.41
N MET A 14 -18.83 17.91 1.13
CA MET A 14 -17.70 17.02 1.13
C MET A 14 -17.51 16.34 -0.24
N LEU A 15 -18.58 15.97 -0.94
CA LEU A 15 -18.53 15.44 -2.30
C LEU A 15 -18.05 16.49 -3.33
N GLU A 16 -18.42 17.76 -3.16
CA GLU A 16 -17.94 18.84 -4.02
C GLU A 16 -16.45 19.16 -3.78
N ILE A 17 -16.00 19.10 -2.54
CA ILE A 17 -14.58 19.23 -2.20
C ILE A 17 -13.79 18.08 -2.82
N LEU A 18 -14.27 16.84 -2.70
CA LEU A 18 -13.65 15.67 -3.32
C LEU A 18 -13.58 15.78 -4.85
N LYS A 19 -14.66 16.26 -5.49
CA LYS A 19 -14.67 16.49 -6.95
C LYS A 19 -13.75 17.64 -7.38
N ALA A 20 -13.63 18.69 -6.57
CA ALA A 20 -12.72 19.81 -6.83
C ALA A 20 -11.26 19.40 -6.65
N MET A 21 -10.98 18.45 -5.75
CA MET A 21 -9.66 17.83 -5.60
C MET A 21 -9.33 16.92 -6.79
N ASP A 22 -10.28 16.17 -7.31
CA ASP A 22 -10.11 15.26 -8.47
C ASP A 22 -9.71 16.01 -9.77
N ASN A 23 -10.17 17.26 -9.92
CA ASN A 23 -9.87 18.09 -11.10
C ASN A 23 -8.50 18.79 -11.05
N LYS A 24 -7.76 18.69 -9.93
CA LYS A 24 -6.44 19.29 -9.74
C LYS A 24 -5.28 18.30 -9.64
N LEU A 25 -5.55 17.00 -9.60
CA LEU A 25 -4.53 15.98 -9.30
C LEU A 25 -4.38 14.90 -10.35
N THR A 26 -4.03 15.30 -11.57
CA THR A 26 -3.06 14.50 -12.32
C THR A 26 -1.67 15.00 -11.96
N VAL A 27 -1.20 14.66 -10.78
CA VAL A 27 0.24 14.79 -10.49
C VAL A 27 0.90 13.66 -11.27
N ASP A 28 1.42 13.99 -12.45
CA ASP A 28 2.43 13.18 -13.12
C ASP A 28 3.65 13.14 -12.19
N LEU A 29 3.67 12.13 -11.31
CA LEU A 29 4.87 11.86 -10.52
C LEU A 29 6.00 11.57 -11.51
N PRO A 30 7.12 12.29 -11.44
CA PRO A 30 8.24 12.01 -12.31
C PRO A 30 8.62 10.54 -12.11
N THR A 31 8.62 9.77 -13.17
CA THR A 31 9.15 8.41 -13.21
C THR A 31 10.66 8.53 -13.00
N VAL A 32 11.08 8.57 -11.75
CA VAL A 32 12.52 8.58 -11.41
C VAL A 32 13.01 7.17 -11.67
N TYR A 33 13.44 6.92 -12.89
CA TYR A 33 14.15 5.68 -13.21
C TYR A 33 15.46 5.68 -12.40
N GLY A 34 15.61 4.68 -11.55
CA GLY A 34 16.84 4.45 -10.82
C GLY A 34 17.98 4.09 -11.78
N THR A 35 19.21 4.09 -11.27
CA THR A 35 20.34 3.53 -12.00
C THR A 35 20.08 2.04 -12.29
N GLU A 36 20.72 1.46 -13.34
CA GLU A 36 20.62 0.01 -13.62
C GLU A 36 20.89 -0.87 -12.39
N LYS A 37 21.77 -0.41 -11.50
CA LYS A 37 22.03 -1.08 -10.22
C LYS A 37 20.80 -1.07 -9.32
N GLN A 38 20.09 0.07 -9.23
CA GLN A 38 18.88 0.19 -8.41
C GLN A 38 17.76 -0.67 -9.00
N GLU A 39 17.57 -0.67 -10.30
CA GLU A 39 16.57 -1.52 -10.96
C GLU A 39 16.78 -3.02 -10.68
N ARG A 40 18.04 -3.47 -10.64
CA ARG A 40 18.33 -4.87 -10.29
C ARG A 40 17.93 -5.21 -8.85
N TRP A 41 18.13 -4.26 -7.92
CA TRP A 41 17.70 -4.43 -6.53
C TRP A 41 16.19 -4.37 -6.39
N ASP A 42 15.54 -3.42 -7.07
CA ASP A 42 14.08 -3.29 -7.06
C ASP A 42 13.40 -4.58 -7.50
N LYS A 43 13.85 -5.19 -8.59
CA LYS A 43 13.33 -6.48 -9.07
C LYS A 43 13.46 -7.58 -8.01
N ARG A 44 14.61 -7.68 -7.34
CA ARG A 44 14.84 -8.68 -6.29
C ARG A 44 13.90 -8.49 -5.11
N PHE A 45 13.71 -7.24 -4.67
CA PHE A 45 12.85 -6.96 -3.53
C PHE A 45 11.37 -7.11 -3.87
N ILE A 46 10.95 -6.82 -5.08
CA ILE A 46 9.58 -7.13 -5.54
C ILE A 46 9.37 -8.65 -5.64
N GLU A 47 10.33 -9.41 -6.18
CA GLU A 47 10.25 -10.86 -6.18
C GLU A 47 10.15 -11.43 -4.77
N LEU A 48 10.89 -10.87 -3.82
CA LEU A 48 10.78 -11.24 -2.41
C LEU A 48 9.40 -10.86 -1.84
N ALA A 49 8.89 -9.66 -2.11
CA ALA A 49 7.56 -9.25 -1.66
C ALA A 49 6.47 -10.20 -2.24
N LYS A 50 6.63 -10.62 -3.49
CA LYS A 50 5.76 -11.62 -4.12
C LYS A 50 5.85 -12.97 -3.43
N LEU A 51 7.06 -13.44 -3.09
CA LEU A 51 7.22 -14.67 -2.31
C LEU A 51 6.56 -14.54 -0.94
N VAL A 52 6.81 -13.45 -0.22
CA VAL A 52 6.22 -13.18 1.10
C VAL A 52 4.70 -13.13 1.03
N SER A 53 4.12 -12.60 -0.05
CA SER A 53 2.66 -12.59 -0.24
C SER A 53 2.04 -13.98 -0.23
N THR A 54 2.78 -15.01 -0.66
CA THR A 54 2.28 -16.41 -0.68
C THR A 54 2.07 -16.99 0.71
N TRP A 55 2.64 -16.37 1.76
CA TRP A 55 2.45 -16.79 3.15
C TRP A 55 1.09 -16.38 3.71
N SER A 56 0.43 -15.43 3.04
CA SER A 56 -0.93 -15.04 3.41
C SER A 56 -1.92 -16.18 3.20
N LYS A 57 -2.78 -16.39 4.19
CA LYS A 57 -3.91 -17.34 4.13
C LYS A 57 -5.17 -16.71 3.53
N ASP A 58 -5.16 -15.40 3.22
CA ASP A 58 -6.31 -14.72 2.59
C ASP A 58 -6.64 -15.37 1.25
N PRO A 59 -7.87 -15.91 1.09
CA PRO A 59 -8.27 -16.56 -0.15
C PRO A 59 -8.52 -15.59 -1.32
N SER A 60 -8.68 -14.29 -1.01
CA SER A 60 -9.09 -13.28 -2.00
C SER A 60 -7.92 -12.45 -2.52
N SER A 61 -7.01 -12.04 -1.63
CA SER A 61 -5.93 -11.12 -1.97
C SER A 61 -4.71 -11.39 -1.09
N LYS A 62 -3.63 -11.82 -1.73
CA LYS A 62 -2.36 -12.09 -1.06
C LYS A 62 -1.42 -10.93 -1.31
N VAL A 63 -1.05 -10.23 -0.25
CA VAL A 63 -0.19 -9.06 -0.28
C VAL A 63 1.07 -9.33 0.52
N GLY A 64 2.21 -8.89 0.00
CA GLY A 64 3.50 -8.96 0.68
C GLY A 64 4.21 -7.62 0.67
N ALA A 65 4.91 -7.31 1.73
CA ALA A 65 5.70 -6.11 1.88
C ALA A 65 7.11 -6.44 2.39
N VAL A 66 8.10 -5.71 1.89
CA VAL A 66 9.51 -5.83 2.29
C VAL A 66 10.06 -4.44 2.58
N VAL A 67 10.53 -4.22 3.80
CA VAL A 67 11.19 -2.97 4.19
C VAL A 67 12.70 -3.13 4.06
N VAL A 68 13.33 -2.16 3.39
CA VAL A 68 14.76 -2.20 3.04
C VAL A 68 15.41 -0.88 3.40
N ASP A 69 16.59 -0.93 3.99
CA ASP A 69 17.37 0.26 4.33
C ASP A 69 18.15 0.85 3.13
N ASP A 70 18.83 1.96 3.36
CA ASP A 70 19.65 2.68 2.37
C ASP A 70 20.80 1.84 1.79
N LYS A 71 21.24 0.80 2.51
CA LYS A 71 22.29 -0.13 2.11
C LYS A 71 21.77 -1.41 1.46
N ASN A 72 20.50 -1.43 1.05
CA ASN A 72 19.82 -2.61 0.49
C ASN A 72 19.78 -3.83 1.43
N ARG A 73 19.76 -3.61 2.75
CA ARG A 73 19.56 -4.68 3.74
C ARG A 73 18.08 -4.77 4.08
N ILE A 74 17.55 -5.99 4.10
CA ILE A 74 16.18 -6.25 4.54
C ILE A 74 16.09 -5.94 6.02
N VAL A 75 15.13 -5.10 6.40
CA VAL A 75 14.83 -4.69 7.77
C VAL A 75 13.71 -5.54 8.34
N SER A 76 12.64 -5.68 7.58
CA SER A 76 11.48 -6.48 7.95
C SER A 76 10.71 -6.94 6.72
N VAL A 77 9.83 -7.91 6.93
CA VAL A 77 8.86 -8.38 5.94
C VAL A 77 7.49 -8.48 6.59
N GLY A 78 6.44 -8.37 5.80
CA GLY A 78 5.07 -8.52 6.25
C GLY A 78 4.19 -9.10 5.16
N PHE A 79 3.17 -9.84 5.55
CA PHE A 79 2.10 -10.29 4.68
C PHE A 79 0.76 -10.03 5.36
N ASN A 80 -0.30 -9.92 4.57
CA ASN A 80 -1.61 -9.67 5.15
C ASN A 80 -2.17 -10.91 5.86
N GLY A 81 -2.72 -10.71 7.05
CA GLY A 81 -3.25 -11.78 7.88
C GLY A 81 -3.94 -11.25 9.13
N PHE A 82 -4.54 -12.14 9.90
CA PHE A 82 -5.10 -11.75 11.19
C PHE A 82 -3.99 -11.47 12.20
N PRO A 83 -4.27 -10.68 13.25
CA PRO A 83 -3.31 -10.38 14.29
C PRO A 83 -2.76 -11.65 14.96
N MET A 84 -1.53 -11.56 15.45
CA MET A 84 -0.88 -12.67 16.16
C MET A 84 -1.77 -13.18 17.31
N GLY A 85 -1.98 -14.49 17.38
CA GLY A 85 -2.82 -15.12 18.39
C GLY A 85 -4.32 -15.12 18.08
N VAL A 86 -4.76 -14.46 17.00
CA VAL A 86 -6.14 -14.54 16.52
C VAL A 86 -6.27 -15.71 15.56
N GLU A 87 -7.22 -16.61 15.84
CA GLU A 87 -7.46 -17.77 14.98
C GLU A 87 -7.96 -17.35 13.59
N ASP A 88 -7.30 -17.83 12.56
CA ASP A 88 -7.63 -17.63 11.16
C ASP A 88 -8.46 -18.79 10.59
N THR A 89 -9.65 -19.00 11.19
CA THR A 89 -10.58 -20.03 10.73
C THR A 89 -11.11 -19.74 9.34
N GLU A 90 -11.48 -20.78 8.59
CA GLU A 90 -12.07 -20.64 7.25
C GLU A 90 -13.30 -19.75 7.27
N ASP A 91 -14.14 -19.86 8.27
CA ASP A 91 -15.34 -19.02 8.46
C ASP A 91 -14.99 -17.53 8.54
N ARG A 92 -13.97 -17.15 9.29
CA ARG A 92 -13.53 -15.77 9.42
C ARG A 92 -12.91 -15.26 8.12
N LEU A 93 -12.10 -16.10 7.47
CA LEU A 93 -11.44 -15.73 6.21
C LEU A 93 -12.42 -15.58 5.04
N ASN A 94 -13.54 -16.33 5.05
CA ASN A 94 -14.54 -16.29 3.99
C ASN A 94 -15.69 -15.29 4.24
N LYS A 95 -15.91 -14.83 5.48
CA LYS A 95 -16.86 -13.75 5.79
C LYS A 95 -16.22 -12.41 5.55
N ARG A 96 -16.52 -11.80 4.40
CA ARG A 96 -15.85 -10.59 3.89
C ARG A 96 -15.82 -9.45 4.90
N GLU A 97 -16.95 -9.11 5.50
CA GLU A 97 -17.07 -7.99 6.44
C GLU A 97 -16.18 -8.24 7.67
N LEU A 98 -16.28 -9.43 8.25
CA LEU A 98 -15.47 -9.81 9.41
C LEU A 98 -13.98 -9.85 9.07
N LYS A 99 -13.63 -10.40 7.91
CA LYS A 99 -12.24 -10.42 7.45
C LYS A 99 -11.68 -9.01 7.35
N TYR A 100 -12.40 -8.05 6.78
CA TYR A 100 -11.92 -6.68 6.64
C TYR A 100 -11.71 -5.95 7.97
N GLU A 101 -12.47 -6.29 9.00
CA GLU A 101 -12.26 -5.75 10.35
C GLU A 101 -11.05 -6.35 11.05
N LEU A 102 -10.77 -7.64 10.80
CA LEU A 102 -9.72 -8.37 11.51
C LEU A 102 -8.35 -8.33 10.80
N ILE A 103 -8.32 -8.11 9.47
CA ILE A 103 -7.09 -8.27 8.71
C ILE A 103 -6.13 -7.10 8.91
N VAL A 104 -4.89 -7.42 9.26
CA VAL A 104 -3.78 -6.46 9.22
C VAL A 104 -3.12 -6.55 7.86
N HIS A 105 -2.94 -5.43 7.20
CA HIS A 105 -2.32 -5.37 5.88
C HIS A 105 -0.81 -5.65 5.94
N ALA A 106 -0.26 -6.12 4.85
CA ALA A 106 1.16 -6.51 4.74
C ALA A 106 2.12 -5.38 5.13
N GLU A 107 1.82 -4.16 4.70
CA GLU A 107 2.62 -2.98 4.98
C GLU A 107 2.62 -2.65 6.48
N ALA A 108 1.43 -2.69 7.09
CA ALA A 108 1.29 -2.48 8.53
C ALA A 108 2.05 -3.56 9.32
N ASN A 109 1.93 -4.83 8.93
CA ASN A 109 2.69 -5.92 9.54
C ASN A 109 4.20 -5.73 9.38
N ALA A 110 4.68 -5.33 8.20
CA ALA A 110 6.11 -5.06 7.99
C ALA A 110 6.64 -3.93 8.88
N ILE A 111 5.82 -2.90 9.14
CA ILE A 111 6.18 -1.77 10.02
C ILE A 111 6.13 -2.20 11.48
N LEU A 112 5.02 -2.79 11.93
CA LEU A 112 4.78 -3.13 13.34
C LEU A 112 5.70 -4.25 13.85
N CYS A 113 6.01 -5.23 13.00
CA CYS A 113 6.88 -6.36 13.36
C CYS A 113 8.37 -6.07 13.10
N SER A 114 8.72 -4.85 12.73
CA SER A 114 10.12 -4.49 12.50
C SER A 114 10.91 -4.51 13.82
N PRO A 115 12.10 -5.16 13.88
CA PRO A 115 12.93 -5.19 15.07
C PRO A 115 13.63 -3.85 15.37
N LYS A 116 13.57 -2.89 14.45
CA LYS A 116 14.18 -1.56 14.55
C LYS A 116 13.35 -0.51 13.81
N SER A 117 13.70 0.77 14.00
CA SER A 117 13.05 1.86 13.25
C SER A 117 13.18 1.64 11.74
N VAL A 118 12.08 1.90 11.04
CA VAL A 118 11.99 1.87 9.56
C VAL A 118 12.12 3.26 8.93
N SER A 119 12.38 4.27 9.76
CA SER A 119 12.57 5.66 9.29
C SER A 119 13.72 5.74 8.28
N GLY A 120 13.50 6.45 7.18
CA GLY A 120 14.46 6.57 6.08
C GLY A 120 14.54 5.35 5.16
N CYS A 121 13.83 4.26 5.47
CA CYS A 121 13.78 3.05 4.65
C CYS A 121 12.90 3.22 3.41
N ARG A 122 12.97 2.22 2.53
CA ARG A 122 12.06 1.98 1.41
C ARG A 122 11.17 0.79 1.71
N ILE A 123 9.94 0.81 1.22
CA ILE A 123 9.04 -0.34 1.30
C ILE A 123 8.66 -0.81 -0.11
N TYR A 124 8.82 -2.09 -0.37
CA TYR A 124 8.42 -2.78 -1.60
C TYR A 124 7.14 -3.53 -1.33
N VAL A 125 6.11 -3.32 -2.15
CA VAL A 125 4.80 -3.93 -1.95
C VAL A 125 4.34 -4.64 -3.21
N TYR A 126 3.79 -5.83 -3.03
CA TYR A 126 3.19 -6.64 -4.09
C TYR A 126 1.78 -7.07 -3.67
N PRO A 127 0.75 -7.05 -4.55
CA PRO A 127 0.83 -6.71 -5.97
C PRO A 127 0.59 -5.23 -6.28
N TYR A 128 -0.01 -4.46 -5.38
CA TYR A 128 -0.50 -3.12 -5.65
C TYR A 128 0.07 -2.08 -4.68
N LEU A 129 -0.19 -0.81 -5.00
CA LEU A 129 0.11 0.31 -4.13
C LEU A 129 -0.55 0.12 -2.75
N PRO A 130 0.07 0.60 -1.65
CA PRO A 130 -0.58 0.66 -0.35
C PRO A 130 -1.92 1.41 -0.40
N CYS A 131 -2.91 0.93 0.33
CA CYS A 131 -4.16 1.67 0.50
C CYS A 131 -3.93 2.94 1.32
N SER A 132 -4.91 3.86 1.34
CA SER A 132 -4.81 5.13 2.06
C SER A 132 -4.49 4.97 3.57
N ARG A 133 -5.02 3.94 4.22
CA ARG A 133 -4.71 3.64 5.63
C ARG A 133 -3.25 3.22 5.82
N CYS A 134 -2.75 2.34 4.95
CA CYS A 134 -1.33 1.93 4.97
C CYS A 134 -0.41 3.08 4.59
N ALA A 135 -0.81 3.94 3.66
CA ALA A 135 -0.07 5.16 3.32
C ALA A 135 0.12 6.06 4.55
N GLY A 136 -0.91 6.26 5.37
CA GLY A 136 -0.79 6.97 6.64
C GLY A 136 0.23 6.35 7.59
N ALA A 137 0.22 5.02 7.74
CA ALA A 137 1.20 4.32 8.58
C ALA A 137 2.64 4.43 8.03
N ILE A 138 2.81 4.35 6.71
CA ILE A 138 4.08 4.54 6.00
C ILE A 138 4.65 5.94 6.28
N ILE A 139 3.83 6.98 6.14
CA ILE A 139 4.22 8.37 6.41
C ILE A 139 4.67 8.52 7.87
N GLN A 140 3.85 8.07 8.82
CA GLN A 140 4.13 8.22 10.25
C GLN A 140 5.35 7.42 10.71
N SER A 141 5.66 6.31 10.06
CA SER A 141 6.86 5.52 10.34
C SER A 141 8.15 6.13 9.80
N GLY A 142 8.05 7.19 8.99
CA GLY A 142 9.19 7.88 8.38
C GLY A 142 9.81 7.15 7.19
N ILE A 143 9.12 6.18 6.60
CA ILE A 143 9.53 5.56 5.34
C ILE A 143 9.55 6.63 4.25
N LYS A 144 10.58 6.62 3.40
CA LYS A 144 10.82 7.67 2.40
C LYS A 144 10.39 7.30 0.99
N GLU A 145 10.20 6.03 0.74
CA GLU A 145 9.93 5.56 -0.62
C GLU A 145 9.07 4.30 -0.61
N VAL A 146 8.08 4.28 -1.50
CA VAL A 146 7.21 3.13 -1.80
C VAL A 146 7.53 2.66 -3.22
N VAL A 147 7.81 1.38 -3.38
CA VAL A 147 8.11 0.76 -4.68
C VAL A 147 7.13 -0.36 -4.95
N VAL A 148 6.47 -0.33 -6.11
CA VAL A 148 5.50 -1.34 -6.54
C VAL A 148 5.70 -1.68 -8.02
N GLU A 149 5.17 -2.80 -8.47
CA GLU A 149 5.05 -3.08 -9.91
C GLU A 149 3.92 -2.25 -10.54
N ASP A 150 4.12 -1.86 -11.79
CA ASP A 150 3.08 -1.21 -12.60
C ASP A 150 2.10 -2.26 -13.13
N LEU A 151 1.19 -2.68 -12.27
CA LEU A 151 0.15 -3.65 -12.57
C LEU A 151 -1.20 -2.97 -12.78
N PRO A 152 -2.08 -3.51 -13.64
CA PRO A 152 -3.44 -3.00 -13.78
C PRO A 152 -4.18 -2.97 -12.46
N ILE A 153 -4.68 -1.81 -12.07
CA ILE A 153 -5.39 -1.60 -10.81
C ILE A 153 -6.86 -2.01 -11.01
N PRO A 154 -7.41 -2.89 -10.15
CA PRO A 154 -8.84 -3.18 -10.17
C PRO A 154 -9.66 -1.91 -9.91
N GLU A 155 -10.71 -1.69 -10.68
CA GLU A 155 -11.55 -0.46 -10.66
C GLU A 155 -11.96 -0.04 -9.26
N ARG A 156 -12.40 -1.00 -8.44
CA ARG A 156 -12.81 -0.79 -7.04
C ARG A 156 -11.73 -0.19 -6.12
N TRP A 157 -10.46 -0.19 -6.53
CA TRP A 157 -9.34 0.32 -5.74
C TRP A 157 -8.78 1.65 -6.27
N VAL A 158 -9.20 2.10 -7.44
CA VAL A 158 -8.64 3.29 -8.13
C VAL A 158 -8.73 4.52 -7.23
N GLU A 159 -9.91 4.83 -6.69
CA GLU A 159 -10.11 6.00 -5.81
C GLU A 159 -9.22 5.94 -4.56
N ASN A 160 -9.17 4.78 -3.91
CA ASN A 160 -8.38 4.61 -2.70
C ASN A 160 -6.87 4.74 -2.97
N PHE A 161 -6.40 4.20 -4.09
CA PHE A 161 -4.99 4.33 -4.47
C PHE A 161 -4.63 5.74 -4.94
N ASN A 162 -5.55 6.47 -5.56
CA ASN A 162 -5.34 7.87 -5.88
C ASN A 162 -5.22 8.71 -4.60
N LEU A 163 -6.10 8.50 -3.64
CA LEU A 163 -5.98 9.14 -2.32
C LEU A 163 -4.64 8.79 -1.64
N ALA A 164 -4.24 7.53 -1.68
CA ALA A 164 -2.95 7.11 -1.13
C ALA A 164 -1.76 7.82 -1.80
N LYS A 165 -1.76 7.91 -3.14
CA LYS A 165 -0.73 8.66 -3.90
C LYS A 165 -0.68 10.12 -3.49
N THR A 166 -1.85 10.76 -3.35
CA THR A 166 -1.96 12.17 -2.94
C THR A 166 -1.29 12.40 -1.59
N ILE A 167 -1.70 11.67 -0.55
CA ILE A 167 -1.16 11.88 0.80
C ILE A 167 0.31 11.50 0.93
N LEU A 168 0.77 10.47 0.20
CA LEU A 168 2.19 10.12 0.13
C LEU A 168 3.00 11.25 -0.50
N GLY A 169 2.51 11.83 -1.61
CA GLY A 169 3.15 12.95 -2.29
C GLY A 169 3.21 14.21 -1.43
N GLU A 170 2.12 14.58 -0.77
CA GLU A 170 2.07 15.72 0.17
C GLU A 170 3.07 15.58 1.32
N ALA A 171 3.26 14.35 1.80
CA ALA A 171 4.23 14.04 2.85
C ALA A 171 5.67 13.90 2.35
N GLY A 172 5.93 14.08 1.05
CA GLY A 172 7.25 13.94 0.44
C GLY A 172 7.75 12.50 0.34
N VAL A 173 6.86 11.51 0.42
CA VAL A 173 7.20 10.09 0.19
C VAL A 173 7.21 9.81 -1.30
N ILE A 174 8.35 9.33 -1.80
CA ILE A 174 8.52 9.01 -3.22
C ILE A 174 7.76 7.71 -3.54
N VAL A 175 6.92 7.74 -4.57
CA VAL A 175 6.26 6.54 -5.10
C VAL A 175 6.87 6.18 -6.44
N ARG A 176 7.44 4.97 -6.54
CA ARG A 176 7.96 4.45 -7.80
C ARG A 176 7.18 3.21 -8.26
N GLN A 177 6.77 3.25 -9.51
CA GLN A 177 6.19 2.11 -10.21
C GLN A 177 7.24 1.55 -11.17
N ILE A 178 7.59 0.27 -11.01
CA ILE A 178 8.57 -0.38 -11.87
C ILE A 178 7.85 -1.23 -12.93
N PRO A 179 8.34 -1.20 -14.19
CA PRO A 179 7.68 -1.92 -15.26
C PRO A 179 7.76 -3.44 -15.04
N VAL A 180 6.64 -4.11 -15.25
CA VAL A 180 6.59 -5.57 -15.28
C VAL A 180 7.29 -6.06 -16.54
N LYS A 181 8.33 -6.91 -16.41
CA LYS A 181 8.87 -7.58 -17.59
C LYS A 181 7.79 -8.48 -18.19
N LYS A 182 7.36 -8.19 -19.41
CA LYS A 182 6.66 -9.19 -20.23
C LYS A 182 7.59 -10.41 -20.29
N LYS A 183 7.15 -11.57 -19.79
CA LYS A 183 7.83 -12.83 -20.05
C LYS A 183 7.90 -12.93 -21.57
N GLY A 184 9.11 -12.81 -22.14
CA GLY A 184 9.31 -13.13 -23.55
C GLY A 184 8.83 -14.57 -23.77
N ILE A 185 8.00 -14.71 -24.78
CA ILE A 185 7.57 -15.99 -25.35
C ILE A 185 8.80 -16.68 -25.88
#